data_76bd00e93510374cf02270fb6adf2cd5
#
_entry.id   76bd00e93510374cf02270fb6adf2cd5
#
_cell.length_a   1.000
_cell.length_b   1.000
_cell.length_c   1.000
_cell.angle_alpha   90.00
_cell.angle_beta   90.00
_cell.angle_gamma   90.00
#
_symmetry.space_group_name_H-M   'P 1'
#
loop_
_entity.id
_entity.type
_entity.pdbx_description
1 polymer ?
#
loop_
_entity_poly.entity_id
_entity_poly.type
_entity_poly.pdbx_seq_one_letter_code
_entity_poly.pdbx_strand_id
1 'polypeptide(L)'
;LRTSGRSAVRGQGDELSTYRDVSCPPTGRSRCPLTHRLLRAHGASGERRRQATHPARKKPELLATKSGQIWSWDITKIRGPGRGIWFQLYVVLDIFSRYVVAWTVQTVEDSEIAKTMLEEAMGVHGIPDAVHADRGTSMTSKPVAQLLLDLGVDRSHSRPRVSNDNPYSEAAFKTLKYAPVFPDNFGSLADARAFCEAFFAYYNHEHRHSGIGLHTPASVHFGTATEIRAQRQATLDAAHAAHPHRFGTRRPQAPKLPTAAWINQPSPEALIQTA
;
A
#
# COMPACT_ATOMS: atom_id res chain seq x y z
N LEU A 1 -7.68 14.12 76.58
CA LEU A 1 -7.67 12.80 77.26
C LEU A 1 -7.20 11.77 76.28
N ARG A 2 -5.92 11.32 76.48
CA ARG A 2 -5.46 9.91 76.52
C ARG A 2 -5.81 9.04 75.30
N THR A 3 -4.93 8.20 74.70
CA THR A 3 -3.66 7.54 75.07
C THR A 3 -3.14 6.87 73.82
N SER A 4 -1.88 7.02 73.52
CA SER A 4 -0.81 6.03 73.39
C SER A 4 -1.19 4.66 72.82
N GLY A 5 -0.46 4.26 71.79
CA GLY A 5 -0.38 2.90 71.30
C GLY A 5 0.79 2.75 70.28
N ARG A 6 2.02 2.81 70.76
CA ARG A 6 3.20 2.32 70.01
C ARG A 6 3.12 0.80 69.95
N SER A 7 3.14 0.23 68.76
CA SER A 7 3.56 -1.15 68.59
C SER A 7 4.73 -1.20 67.62
N ALA A 8 5.89 -1.55 68.16
CA ALA A 8 7.12 -1.81 67.44
C ALA A 8 7.03 -3.19 66.77
N VAL A 9 7.26 -3.28 65.47
CA VAL A 9 7.70 -4.52 64.89
C VAL A 9 9.14 -4.33 64.44
N ARG A 10 10.02 -5.02 65.16
CA ARG A 10 11.44 -5.24 64.84
C ARG A 10 11.58 -6.13 63.62
N GLY A 11 12.60 -5.85 62.83
CA GLY A 11 13.47 -6.88 62.26
C GLY A 11 13.16 -7.26 60.85
N GLN A 12 13.88 -6.69 59.95
CA GLN A 12 14.67 -7.37 58.91
C GLN A 12 15.57 -6.33 58.23
N GLY A 13 16.60 -5.91 59.01
CA GLY A 13 17.82 -5.34 58.43
C GLY A 13 18.77 -6.52 58.20
N ASP A 14 19.65 -6.34 57.22
CA ASP A 14 20.80 -7.18 56.91
C ASP A 14 20.64 -8.19 55.77
N GLU A 15 20.37 -7.73 54.56
CA GLU A 15 20.84 -8.38 53.33
C GLU A 15 21.31 -7.42 52.22
N LEU A 16 21.45 -6.14 52.51
CA LEU A 16 21.96 -5.16 51.53
C LEU A 16 23.46 -4.82 51.72
N SER A 17 24.13 -5.47 52.67
CA SER A 17 25.53 -5.15 52.98
C SER A 17 26.58 -5.90 52.17
N THR A 18 26.23 -6.88 51.36
CA THR A 18 27.20 -7.70 50.62
C THR A 18 27.48 -7.28 49.18
N TYR A 19 26.94 -6.15 48.74
CA TYR A 19 27.14 -5.70 47.35
C TYR A 19 28.03 -4.44 47.21
N ARG A 20 28.99 -4.24 48.13
CA ARG A 20 29.83 -3.03 48.12
C ARG A 20 31.15 -3.10 47.35
N ASP A 21 31.47 -4.20 46.68
CA ASP A 21 32.74 -4.31 45.96
C ASP A 21 32.58 -4.93 44.54
N VAL A 22 31.91 -4.23 43.67
CA VAL A 22 32.09 -4.41 42.22
C VAL A 22 32.49 -3.04 41.66
N SER A 23 33.78 -2.75 41.69
CA SER A 23 34.38 -1.59 41.05
C SER A 23 34.23 -1.70 39.54
N CYS A 24 33.30 -0.89 38.96
CA CYS A 24 33.30 -0.60 37.54
C CYS A 24 34.45 0.35 37.19
N PRO A 25 35.25 0.08 36.15
CA PRO A 25 36.29 1.00 35.71
C PRO A 25 35.68 2.33 35.20
N PRO A 26 36.33 3.47 35.47
CA PRO A 26 35.82 4.77 35.09
C PRO A 26 36.22 5.14 33.66
N THR A 27 35.52 4.58 32.66
CA THR A 27 35.60 5.10 31.29
C THR A 27 34.35 4.77 30.49
N GLY A 28 33.60 5.80 30.15
CA GLY A 28 32.73 5.86 28.96
C GLY A 28 31.55 4.88 28.91
N ARG A 29 30.35 5.37 29.13
CA ARG A 29 29.01 4.86 28.70
C ARG A 29 28.89 3.43 28.12
N SER A 30 29.55 2.44 28.71
CA SER A 30 29.27 1.03 28.45
C SER A 30 28.41 0.47 29.58
N ARG A 31 27.17 0.10 29.27
CA ARG A 31 26.28 -0.57 30.23
C ARG A 31 26.97 -1.88 30.66
N CYS A 32 27.34 -1.98 31.94
CA CYS A 32 27.93 -3.18 32.48
C CYS A 32 26.98 -4.37 32.28
N PRO A 33 27.39 -5.45 31.57
CA PRO A 33 26.51 -6.59 31.29
C PRO A 33 25.99 -7.29 32.53
N LEU A 34 26.76 -7.24 33.62
CA LEU A 34 26.41 -7.81 34.92
C LEU A 34 25.26 -7.06 35.60
N THR A 35 25.30 -5.71 35.56
CA THR A 35 24.22 -4.88 36.12
C THR A 35 22.89 -5.14 35.40
N HIS A 36 22.93 -5.31 34.06
CA HIS A 36 21.72 -5.60 33.28
C HIS A 36 21.18 -7.03 33.59
N ARG A 37 22.04 -8.00 33.81
CA ARG A 37 21.64 -9.37 34.20
C ARG A 37 20.98 -9.39 35.57
N LEU A 38 21.57 -8.70 36.54
CA LEU A 38 21.03 -8.60 37.91
C LEU A 38 19.68 -7.88 37.94
N LEU A 39 19.58 -6.76 37.24
CA LEU A 39 18.29 -6.03 37.11
C LEU A 39 17.20 -6.88 36.45
N ARG A 40 17.56 -7.71 35.49
CA ARG A 40 16.65 -8.64 34.85
C ARG A 40 16.19 -9.77 35.79
N ALA A 41 17.12 -10.36 36.53
CA ALA A 41 16.85 -11.43 37.51
C ALA A 41 15.90 -10.95 38.64
N HIS A 42 16.00 -9.67 39.02
CA HIS A 42 15.13 -9.06 40.04
C HIS A 42 13.89 -8.35 39.48
N GLY A 43 13.58 -8.54 38.19
CA GLY A 43 12.41 -7.90 37.58
C GLY A 43 12.48 -6.36 37.52
N ALA A 44 13.62 -5.75 37.86
CA ALA A 44 13.84 -4.32 37.92
C ALA A 44 14.22 -3.69 36.55
N SER A 45 14.39 -4.50 35.51
CA SER A 45 14.66 -4.06 34.14
C SER A 45 13.38 -3.83 33.31
N GLY A 46 12.21 -3.91 33.93
CA GLY A 46 10.94 -3.58 33.28
C GLY A 46 10.89 -2.13 32.86
N GLU A 47 10.39 -1.87 31.66
CA GLU A 47 10.21 -0.52 31.13
C GLU A 47 9.31 0.28 32.09
N ARG A 48 9.85 1.36 32.65
CA ARG A 48 9.13 2.20 33.67
C ARG A 48 7.93 2.96 33.09
N ARG A 49 7.81 3.02 31.75
CA ARG A 49 6.65 3.55 31.06
C ARG A 49 5.84 2.39 30.52
N ARG A 50 4.63 2.20 31.01
CA ARG A 50 3.62 1.42 30.26
C ARG A 50 3.44 2.11 28.93
N GLN A 51 4.15 1.64 27.90
CA GLN A 51 3.75 1.96 26.54
C GLN A 51 2.39 1.32 26.36
N ALA A 52 1.39 2.15 26.08
CA ALA A 52 0.10 1.64 25.63
C ALA A 52 0.38 0.76 24.42
N THR A 53 0.12 -0.53 24.53
CA THR A 53 0.13 -1.43 23.38
C THR A 53 -0.97 -0.93 22.46
N HIS A 54 -0.60 -0.33 21.33
CA HIS A 54 -1.59 0.02 20.32
C HIS A 54 -2.33 -1.26 19.92
N PRO A 55 -3.66 -1.25 19.89
CA PRO A 55 -4.42 -2.41 19.45
C PRO A 55 -3.91 -2.85 18.07
N ALA A 56 -3.88 -4.15 17.84
CA ALA A 56 -3.51 -4.70 16.56
C ALA A 56 -4.36 -4.04 15.46
N ARG A 57 -3.70 -3.41 14.49
CA ARG A 57 -4.41 -2.74 13.41
C ARG A 57 -5.09 -3.77 12.53
N LYS A 58 -6.38 -3.59 12.29
CA LYS A 58 -7.12 -4.44 11.35
C LYS A 58 -6.48 -4.38 9.98
N LYS A 59 -6.39 -5.50 9.33
CA LYS A 59 -6.00 -5.65 7.92
C LYS A 59 -7.05 -4.90 7.09
N PRO A 60 -6.67 -3.95 6.21
CA PRO A 60 -7.65 -3.33 5.33
C PRO A 60 -8.16 -4.36 4.33
N GLU A 61 -9.46 -4.59 4.30
CA GLU A 61 -10.12 -5.51 3.38
C GLU A 61 -11.07 -4.70 2.50
N LEU A 62 -10.74 -4.57 1.23
CA LEU A 62 -11.52 -3.79 0.27
C LEU A 62 -11.87 -4.67 -0.93
N LEU A 63 -13.12 -4.59 -1.36
CA LEU A 63 -13.67 -5.33 -2.50
C LEU A 63 -14.23 -4.37 -3.55
N ALA A 64 -13.68 -4.42 -4.75
CA ALA A 64 -14.27 -3.80 -5.91
C ALA A 64 -14.87 -4.86 -6.85
N THR A 65 -16.12 -4.69 -7.25
CA THR A 65 -16.86 -5.56 -8.19
C THR A 65 -17.09 -4.88 -9.54
N LYS A 66 -16.82 -3.59 -9.62
CA LYS A 66 -16.89 -2.78 -10.84
C LYS A 66 -15.87 -1.64 -10.82
N SER A 67 -15.62 -1.04 -11.97
CA SER A 67 -14.77 0.15 -12.09
C SER A 67 -15.35 1.33 -11.32
N GLY A 68 -14.47 2.20 -10.83
CA GLY A 68 -14.85 3.44 -10.14
C GLY A 68 -15.16 3.27 -8.65
N GLN A 69 -15.11 2.05 -8.09
CA GLN A 69 -15.42 1.84 -6.67
C GLN A 69 -14.23 2.13 -5.76
N ILE A 70 -13.06 1.60 -6.07
CA ILE A 70 -11.89 1.72 -5.19
C ILE A 70 -10.70 2.15 -6.01
N TRP A 71 -10.10 3.25 -5.59
CA TRP A 71 -8.85 3.73 -6.17
C TRP A 71 -7.68 3.42 -5.24
N SER A 72 -6.59 2.98 -5.82
CA SER A 72 -5.30 2.83 -5.14
C SER A 72 -4.40 3.98 -5.56
N TRP A 73 -3.75 4.60 -4.59
CA TRP A 73 -2.87 5.73 -4.81
C TRP A 73 -1.49 5.48 -4.19
N ASP A 74 -0.44 5.87 -4.92
CA ASP A 74 0.93 5.80 -4.43
C ASP A 74 1.84 6.81 -5.13
N ILE A 75 2.98 7.11 -4.50
CA ILE A 75 4.00 8.03 -5.01
C ILE A 75 5.32 7.28 -5.12
N THR A 76 5.94 7.34 -6.30
CA THR A 76 7.25 6.74 -6.51
C THR A 76 8.27 7.76 -7.00
N LYS A 77 9.53 7.53 -6.64
CA LYS A 77 10.65 8.34 -7.12
C LYS A 77 11.14 7.84 -8.47
N ILE A 78 11.37 8.77 -9.39
CA ILE A 78 12.05 8.56 -10.66
C ILE A 78 13.27 9.47 -10.74
N ARG A 79 14.35 9.00 -11.39
CA ARG A 79 15.63 9.72 -11.38
C ARG A 79 15.59 10.94 -12.29
N GLY A 80 16.04 12.09 -11.77
CA GLY A 80 16.25 13.33 -12.52
C GLY A 80 17.63 13.38 -13.18
N PRO A 81 18.02 14.58 -13.72
CA PRO A 81 19.20 14.74 -14.60
C PRO A 81 20.54 14.55 -13.89
N GLY A 82 20.59 14.63 -12.58
CA GLY A 82 21.83 14.57 -11.82
C GLY A 82 21.76 13.63 -10.63
N ARG A 83 22.92 13.29 -10.08
CA ARG A 83 23.02 12.45 -8.89
C ARG A 83 22.32 13.12 -7.71
N GLY A 84 21.39 12.39 -7.09
CA GLY A 84 20.62 12.87 -5.95
C GLY A 84 19.38 13.70 -6.32
N ILE A 85 19.15 13.99 -7.60
CA ILE A 85 17.94 14.66 -8.08
C ILE A 85 16.87 13.62 -8.37
N TRP A 86 15.69 13.81 -7.76
CA TRP A 86 14.56 12.88 -7.91
C TRP A 86 13.30 13.67 -8.20
N PHE A 87 12.48 13.14 -9.10
CA PHE A 87 11.12 13.61 -9.30
C PHE A 87 10.15 12.65 -8.60
N GLN A 88 9.02 13.18 -8.15
CA GLN A 88 7.95 12.47 -7.49
C GLN A 88 6.86 12.19 -8.51
N LEU A 89 6.64 10.93 -8.85
CA LEU A 89 5.55 10.49 -9.71
C LEU A 89 4.39 10.00 -8.84
N TYR A 90 3.30 10.73 -8.87
CA TYR A 90 2.03 10.40 -8.25
C TYR A 90 1.18 9.61 -9.23
N VAL A 91 0.57 8.53 -8.80
CA VAL A 91 -0.32 7.72 -9.63
C VAL A 91 -1.53 7.28 -8.83
N VAL A 92 -2.70 7.50 -9.39
CA VAL A 92 -3.99 6.98 -8.90
C VAL A 92 -4.53 6.00 -9.92
N LEU A 93 -4.87 4.80 -9.51
CA LEU A 93 -5.44 3.78 -10.38
C LEU A 93 -6.69 3.14 -9.78
N ASP A 94 -7.63 2.80 -10.64
CA ASP A 94 -8.79 1.98 -10.28
C ASP A 94 -8.37 0.52 -10.11
N ILE A 95 -8.66 -0.08 -8.95
CA ILE A 95 -8.15 -1.43 -8.66
C ILE A 95 -8.87 -2.53 -9.44
N PHE A 96 -10.11 -2.30 -9.91
CA PHE A 96 -10.86 -3.28 -10.70
C PHE A 96 -10.39 -3.32 -12.15
N SER A 97 -10.36 -2.18 -12.81
CA SER A 97 -9.97 -2.06 -14.22
C SER A 97 -8.46 -1.97 -14.44
N ARG A 98 -7.68 -1.61 -13.45
CA ARG A 98 -6.25 -1.23 -13.54
C ARG A 98 -6.03 0.10 -14.28
N TYR A 99 -7.09 0.82 -14.63
CA TYR A 99 -7.01 2.09 -15.34
C TYR A 99 -6.37 3.17 -14.46
N VAL A 100 -5.36 3.83 -14.97
CA VAL A 100 -4.75 4.99 -14.30
C VAL A 100 -5.66 6.18 -14.52
N VAL A 101 -6.37 6.59 -13.47
CA VAL A 101 -7.36 7.69 -13.51
C VAL A 101 -6.70 9.06 -13.40
N ALA A 102 -5.55 9.14 -12.72
CA ALA A 102 -4.76 10.35 -12.63
C ALA A 102 -3.28 10.04 -12.38
N TRP A 103 -2.43 10.94 -12.85
CA TRP A 103 -1.01 10.94 -12.55
C TRP A 103 -0.44 12.36 -12.67
N THR A 104 0.65 12.62 -11.95
CA THR A 104 1.43 13.85 -12.12
C THR A 104 2.89 13.62 -11.73
N VAL A 105 3.82 14.37 -12.34
CA VAL A 105 5.23 14.37 -11.98
C VAL A 105 5.62 15.74 -11.44
N GLN A 106 6.23 15.75 -10.24
CA GLN A 106 6.61 16.96 -9.53
C GLN A 106 8.03 16.86 -8.98
N THR A 107 8.62 18.00 -8.61
CA THR A 107 9.96 18.05 -8.01
C THR A 107 9.95 17.72 -6.53
N VAL A 108 8.82 17.91 -5.85
CA VAL A 108 8.64 17.70 -4.41
C VAL A 108 7.39 16.88 -4.15
N GLU A 109 7.35 16.24 -3.00
CA GLU A 109 6.14 15.64 -2.47
C GLU A 109 5.36 16.71 -1.69
N ASP A 110 4.12 16.97 -2.13
CA ASP A 110 3.27 18.00 -1.56
C ASP A 110 1.81 17.52 -1.48
N SER A 111 1.14 17.86 -0.39
CA SER A 111 -0.23 17.44 -0.10
C SER A 111 -1.29 18.22 -0.88
N GLU A 112 -1.03 19.49 -1.24
CA GLU A 112 -1.97 20.28 -2.06
C GLU A 112 -1.97 19.77 -3.50
N ILE A 113 -0.80 19.39 -4.03
CA ILE A 113 -0.69 18.73 -5.34
C ILE A 113 -1.51 17.44 -5.36
N ALA A 114 -1.37 16.62 -4.31
CA ALA A 114 -2.12 15.39 -4.17
C ALA A 114 -3.64 15.63 -4.10
N LYS A 115 -4.06 16.63 -3.32
CA LYS A 115 -5.45 17.04 -3.21
C LYS A 115 -6.02 17.46 -4.57
N THR A 116 -5.36 18.40 -5.25
CA THR A 116 -5.79 18.89 -6.58
C THR A 116 -5.90 17.76 -7.59
N MET A 117 -4.90 16.87 -7.65
CA MET A 117 -4.92 15.71 -8.54
C MET A 117 -6.13 14.78 -8.27
N LEU A 118 -6.46 14.54 -7.01
CA LEU A 118 -7.62 13.72 -6.64
C LEU A 118 -8.94 14.43 -6.98
N GLU A 119 -9.06 15.73 -6.72
CA GLU A 119 -10.24 16.54 -7.09
C GLU A 119 -10.49 16.51 -8.60
N GLU A 120 -9.47 16.74 -9.41
CA GLU A 120 -9.55 16.68 -10.87
C GLU A 120 -9.93 15.28 -11.37
N ALA A 121 -9.30 14.22 -10.80
CA ALA A 121 -9.64 12.86 -11.13
C ALA A 121 -11.10 12.51 -10.82
N MET A 122 -11.61 12.94 -9.67
CA MET A 122 -13.00 12.73 -9.28
C MET A 122 -13.98 13.52 -10.15
N GLY A 123 -13.57 14.71 -10.61
CA GLY A 123 -14.35 15.50 -11.55
C GLY A 123 -14.52 14.83 -12.92
N VAL A 124 -13.53 14.05 -13.36
CA VAL A 124 -13.54 13.37 -14.68
C VAL A 124 -14.13 11.97 -14.60
N HIS A 125 -13.75 11.18 -13.60
CA HIS A 125 -14.05 9.75 -13.50
C HIS A 125 -15.16 9.41 -12.50
N GLY A 126 -15.69 10.41 -11.79
CA GLY A 126 -16.65 10.22 -10.70
C GLY A 126 -15.97 9.96 -9.35
N ILE A 127 -16.77 10.04 -8.30
CA ILE A 127 -16.31 9.88 -6.92
C ILE A 127 -16.26 8.39 -6.57
N PRO A 128 -15.11 7.84 -6.14
CA PRO A 128 -15.01 6.43 -5.72
C PRO A 128 -15.63 6.21 -4.35
N ASP A 129 -15.97 4.96 -4.03
CA ASP A 129 -16.43 4.58 -2.70
C ASP A 129 -15.28 4.69 -1.67
N ALA A 130 -14.06 4.33 -2.08
CA ALA A 130 -12.88 4.39 -1.22
C ALA A 130 -11.60 4.73 -1.97
N VAL A 131 -10.67 5.40 -1.26
CA VAL A 131 -9.28 5.61 -1.70
C VAL A 131 -8.35 4.90 -0.75
N HIS A 132 -7.54 3.99 -1.29
CA HIS A 132 -6.52 3.25 -0.56
C HIS A 132 -5.13 3.78 -0.88
N ALA A 133 -4.31 4.01 0.15
CA ALA A 133 -2.97 4.53 -0.01
C ALA A 133 -2.02 3.98 1.07
N ASP A 134 -0.73 4.09 0.83
CA ASP A 134 0.25 3.89 1.88
C ASP A 134 0.16 4.99 2.95
N ARG A 135 1.00 4.92 3.99
CA ARG A 135 1.05 5.92 5.07
C ARG A 135 2.09 7.00 4.81
N GLY A 136 2.26 7.40 3.57
CA GLY A 136 3.13 8.52 3.19
C GLY A 136 2.63 9.86 3.77
N THR A 137 3.52 10.84 3.79
CA THR A 137 3.24 12.17 4.38
C THR A 137 2.06 12.85 3.68
N SER A 138 2.04 12.86 2.36
CA SER A 138 0.96 13.45 1.57
C SER A 138 -0.35 12.68 1.75
N MET A 139 -0.28 11.34 1.87
CA MET A 139 -1.44 10.45 1.96
C MET A 139 -2.19 10.55 3.29
N THR A 140 -1.47 10.91 4.35
CA THR A 140 -2.04 11.11 5.70
C THR A 140 -2.29 12.57 6.04
N SER A 141 -2.07 13.47 5.08
CA SER A 141 -2.18 14.91 5.26
C SER A 141 -3.61 15.37 5.55
N LYS A 142 -3.73 16.52 6.22
CA LYS A 142 -5.04 17.12 6.53
C LYS A 142 -5.82 17.55 5.27
N PRO A 143 -5.20 18.19 4.25
CA PRO A 143 -5.91 18.60 3.04
C PRO A 143 -6.55 17.42 2.31
N VAL A 144 -5.82 16.33 2.09
CA VAL A 144 -6.35 15.12 1.45
C VAL A 144 -7.43 14.45 2.32
N ALA A 145 -7.20 14.38 3.64
CA ALA A 145 -8.16 13.81 4.57
C ALA A 145 -9.48 14.57 4.59
N GLN A 146 -9.41 15.91 4.53
CA GLN A 146 -10.60 16.77 4.52
C GLN A 146 -11.35 16.63 3.19
N LEU A 147 -10.66 16.64 2.06
CA LEU A 147 -11.28 16.42 0.74
C LEU A 147 -12.10 15.12 0.70
N LEU A 148 -11.48 14.01 1.12
CA LEU A 148 -12.15 12.70 1.09
C LEU A 148 -13.35 12.66 2.05
N LEU A 149 -13.24 13.30 3.22
CA LEU A 149 -14.34 13.42 4.17
C LEU A 149 -15.50 14.24 3.59
N ASP A 150 -15.21 15.39 2.98
CA ASP A 150 -16.22 16.29 2.40
C ASP A 150 -16.99 15.64 1.25
N LEU A 151 -16.32 14.75 0.51
CA LEU A 151 -16.91 14.00 -0.60
C LEU A 151 -17.52 12.65 -0.18
N GLY A 152 -17.46 12.28 1.11
CA GLY A 152 -17.98 11.02 1.62
C GLY A 152 -17.20 9.78 1.14
N VAL A 153 -15.93 9.94 0.80
CA VAL A 153 -15.05 8.86 0.32
C VAL A 153 -14.35 8.20 1.49
N ASP A 154 -14.46 6.88 1.59
CA ASP A 154 -13.78 6.10 2.61
C ASP A 154 -12.25 6.13 2.42
N ARG A 155 -11.53 6.40 3.50
CA ARG A 155 -10.08 6.42 3.50
C ARG A 155 -9.50 5.15 4.10
N SER A 156 -8.73 4.43 3.31
CA SER A 156 -8.04 3.22 3.73
C SER A 156 -6.52 3.36 3.61
N HIS A 157 -5.78 2.74 4.52
CA HIS A 157 -4.32 2.78 4.52
C HIS A 157 -3.71 1.41 4.74
N SER A 158 -2.59 1.16 4.07
CA SER A 158 -1.72 0.03 4.30
C SER A 158 -1.28 -0.06 5.77
N ARG A 159 -1.08 -1.27 6.27
CA ARG A 159 -0.46 -1.48 7.59
C ARG A 159 1.00 -1.06 7.55
N PRO A 160 1.55 -0.50 8.64
CA PRO A 160 2.96 -0.12 8.69
C PRO A 160 3.87 -1.31 8.39
N ARG A 161 4.82 -1.14 7.47
CA ARG A 161 5.83 -2.15 7.08
C ARG A 161 5.26 -3.42 6.44
N VAL A 162 4.07 -3.36 5.87
CA VAL A 162 3.45 -4.45 5.10
C VAL A 162 3.33 -4.00 3.66
N SER A 163 4.26 -4.41 2.81
CA SER A 163 4.32 -4.04 1.39
C SER A 163 3.13 -4.59 0.59
N ASN A 164 2.62 -5.75 0.96
CA ASN A 164 1.55 -6.42 0.21
C ASN A 164 0.16 -5.76 0.36
N ASP A 165 0.05 -4.68 1.13
CA ASP A 165 -1.23 -4.00 1.35
C ASP A 165 -1.59 -3.03 0.21
N ASN A 166 -0.64 -2.66 -0.69
CA ASN A 166 -0.89 -1.85 -1.89
C ASN A 166 -0.40 -2.53 -3.20
N PRO A 167 -0.86 -3.75 -3.51
CA PRO A 167 -0.30 -4.57 -4.58
C PRO A 167 -0.53 -3.99 -5.98
N TYR A 168 -1.58 -3.20 -6.18
CA TYR A 168 -1.95 -2.65 -7.47
C TYR A 168 -1.04 -1.52 -7.91
N SER A 169 -0.75 -0.57 -7.04
CA SER A 169 0.19 0.52 -7.30
C SER A 169 1.61 -0.03 -7.47
N GLU A 170 2.02 -0.99 -6.64
CA GLU A 170 3.33 -1.65 -6.80
C GLU A 170 3.46 -2.36 -8.15
N ALA A 171 2.42 -3.07 -8.61
CA ALA A 171 2.42 -3.73 -9.91
C ALA A 171 2.48 -2.73 -11.07
N ALA A 172 1.75 -1.60 -10.97
CA ALA A 172 1.79 -0.54 -11.97
C ALA A 172 3.19 0.09 -12.06
N PHE A 173 3.83 0.38 -10.92
CA PHE A 173 5.19 0.90 -10.91
C PHE A 173 6.23 -0.10 -11.41
N LYS A 174 6.04 -1.39 -11.17
CA LYS A 174 6.89 -2.43 -11.78
C LYS A 174 6.74 -2.42 -13.30
N THR A 175 5.51 -2.37 -13.81
CA THR A 175 5.26 -2.31 -15.26
C THR A 175 5.92 -1.08 -15.89
N LEU A 176 5.84 0.09 -15.22
CA LEU A 176 6.50 1.32 -15.67
C LEU A 176 8.03 1.18 -15.68
N LYS A 177 8.62 0.84 -14.53
CA LYS A 177 10.08 0.88 -14.33
C LYS A 177 10.83 -0.23 -15.03
N TYR A 178 10.16 -1.34 -15.34
CA TYR A 178 10.74 -2.45 -16.10
C TYR A 178 10.40 -2.41 -17.59
N ALA A 179 9.68 -1.38 -18.06
CA ALA A 179 9.46 -1.20 -19.48
C ALA A 179 10.81 -0.98 -20.18
N PRO A 180 11.09 -1.66 -21.31
CA PRO A 180 12.38 -1.53 -22.02
C PRO A 180 12.71 -0.09 -22.44
N VAL A 181 11.69 0.76 -22.58
CA VAL A 181 11.82 2.17 -22.94
C VAL A 181 11.99 3.10 -21.74
N PHE A 182 11.96 2.57 -20.51
CA PHE A 182 12.12 3.39 -19.31
C PHE A 182 13.57 3.85 -19.18
N PRO A 183 13.85 5.17 -19.14
CA PRO A 183 15.21 5.68 -19.11
C PRO A 183 15.84 5.53 -17.72
N ASP A 184 17.17 5.39 -17.68
CA ASP A 184 17.92 5.36 -16.43
C ASP A 184 17.75 6.66 -15.61
N ASN A 185 17.65 7.79 -16.31
CA ASN A 185 17.41 9.13 -15.75
C ASN A 185 16.73 10.04 -16.78
N PHE A 186 15.94 10.99 -16.29
CA PHE A 186 15.28 12.00 -17.10
C PHE A 186 16.13 13.29 -17.14
N GLY A 187 16.25 13.90 -18.30
CA GLY A 187 17.02 15.13 -18.50
C GLY A 187 16.36 16.36 -17.85
N SER A 188 15.05 16.36 -17.71
CA SER A 188 14.27 17.43 -17.09
C SER A 188 12.94 16.92 -16.53
N LEU A 189 12.24 17.77 -15.77
CA LEU A 189 10.86 17.51 -15.33
C LEU A 189 9.90 17.41 -16.53
N ALA A 190 10.14 18.21 -17.59
CA ALA A 190 9.35 18.18 -18.81
C ALA A 190 9.51 16.84 -19.54
N ASP A 191 10.72 16.30 -19.63
CA ASP A 191 10.99 14.99 -20.23
C ASP A 191 10.30 13.87 -19.44
N ALA A 192 10.34 13.93 -18.11
CA ALA A 192 9.67 12.97 -17.26
C ALA A 192 8.15 12.99 -17.44
N ARG A 193 7.56 14.19 -17.58
CA ARG A 193 6.13 14.35 -17.86
C ARG A 193 5.75 13.83 -19.24
N ALA A 194 6.50 14.18 -20.28
CA ALA A 194 6.25 13.70 -21.64
C ALA A 194 6.35 12.16 -21.73
N PHE A 195 7.34 11.57 -21.07
CA PHE A 195 7.45 10.12 -20.98
C PHE A 195 6.26 9.48 -20.28
N CYS A 196 5.87 10.01 -19.12
CA CYS A 196 4.74 9.46 -18.34
C CYS A 196 3.41 9.61 -19.10
N GLU A 197 3.21 10.70 -19.83
CA GLU A 197 2.03 10.89 -20.68
C GLU A 197 1.93 9.81 -21.77
N ALA A 198 3.01 9.60 -22.51
CA ALA A 198 3.07 8.55 -23.52
C ALA A 198 2.91 7.15 -22.91
N PHE A 199 3.57 6.91 -21.76
CA PHE A 199 3.49 5.62 -21.10
C PHE A 199 2.09 5.32 -20.55
N PHE A 200 1.43 6.26 -19.87
CA PHE A 200 0.10 6.01 -19.31
C PHE A 200 -0.99 5.96 -20.39
N ALA A 201 -0.82 6.67 -21.49
CA ALA A 201 -1.66 6.49 -22.68
C ALA A 201 -1.54 5.04 -23.22
N TYR A 202 -0.29 4.57 -23.44
CA TYR A 202 -0.04 3.17 -23.82
C TYR A 202 -0.58 2.18 -22.77
N TYR A 203 -0.30 2.40 -21.48
CA TYR A 203 -0.73 1.52 -20.39
C TYR A 203 -2.25 1.38 -20.35
N ASN A 204 -2.98 2.48 -20.46
CA ASN A 204 -4.43 2.47 -20.39
C ASN A 204 -5.09 1.88 -21.65
N HIS A 205 -4.57 2.14 -22.84
CA HIS A 205 -5.26 1.86 -24.10
C HIS A 205 -4.68 0.67 -24.88
N GLU A 206 -3.42 0.31 -24.69
CA GLU A 206 -2.76 -0.72 -25.49
C GLU A 206 -2.24 -1.89 -24.68
N HIS A 207 -1.70 -1.63 -23.48
CA HIS A 207 -1.13 -2.67 -22.63
C HIS A 207 -2.19 -3.69 -22.20
N ARG A 208 -1.94 -4.97 -22.50
CA ARG A 208 -2.84 -6.07 -22.17
C ARG A 208 -2.45 -6.67 -20.83
N HIS A 209 -3.33 -6.51 -19.85
CA HIS A 209 -3.04 -6.88 -18.48
C HIS A 209 -3.53 -8.30 -18.17
N SER A 210 -2.64 -9.20 -17.75
CA SER A 210 -2.97 -10.60 -17.43
C SER A 210 -4.02 -10.72 -16.33
N GLY A 211 -3.96 -9.88 -15.30
CA GLY A 211 -4.90 -9.87 -14.17
C GLY A 211 -6.34 -9.46 -14.52
N ILE A 212 -6.59 -8.96 -15.74
CA ILE A 212 -7.92 -8.60 -16.24
C ILE A 212 -8.23 -9.32 -17.56
N GLY A 213 -7.77 -10.56 -17.70
CA GLY A 213 -8.10 -11.40 -18.86
C GLY A 213 -7.49 -10.92 -20.18
N LEU A 214 -6.28 -10.33 -20.15
CA LEU A 214 -5.59 -9.76 -21.30
C LEU A 214 -6.38 -8.64 -22.00
N HIS A 215 -7.25 -7.96 -21.27
CA HIS A 215 -7.89 -6.73 -21.70
C HIS A 215 -7.00 -5.52 -21.42
N THR A 216 -7.24 -4.41 -22.11
CA THR A 216 -6.64 -3.12 -21.77
C THR A 216 -7.40 -2.53 -20.58
N PRO A 217 -6.71 -1.78 -19.68
CA PRO A 217 -7.39 -1.07 -18.59
C PRO A 217 -8.59 -0.24 -19.04
N ALA A 218 -8.45 0.51 -20.14
CA ALA A 218 -9.52 1.32 -20.70
C ALA A 218 -10.74 0.49 -21.10
N SER A 219 -10.55 -0.67 -21.75
CA SER A 219 -11.66 -1.50 -22.17
C SER A 219 -12.49 -2.05 -21.00
N VAL A 220 -11.84 -2.32 -19.86
CA VAL A 220 -12.52 -2.73 -18.63
C VAL A 220 -13.17 -1.53 -17.94
N HIS A 221 -12.45 -0.42 -17.86
CA HIS A 221 -12.92 0.80 -17.16
C HIS A 221 -14.19 1.37 -17.80
N PHE A 222 -14.23 1.42 -19.12
CA PHE A 222 -15.37 1.94 -19.90
C PHE A 222 -16.36 0.87 -20.36
N GLY A 223 -16.24 -0.37 -19.90
CA GLY A 223 -17.25 -1.41 -20.08
C GLY A 223 -17.26 -2.14 -21.43
N THR A 224 -16.31 -1.85 -22.35
CA THR A 224 -16.26 -2.48 -23.69
C THR A 224 -15.60 -3.87 -23.70
N ALA A 225 -15.04 -4.31 -22.57
CA ALA A 225 -14.30 -5.57 -22.46
C ALA A 225 -15.16 -6.82 -22.75
N THR A 226 -16.46 -6.78 -22.46
CA THR A 226 -17.39 -7.89 -22.74
C THR A 226 -17.53 -8.13 -24.23
N GLU A 227 -17.70 -7.07 -25.02
CA GLU A 227 -17.80 -7.14 -26.48
C GLU A 227 -16.50 -7.61 -27.11
N ILE A 228 -15.37 -7.06 -26.66
CA ILE A 228 -14.04 -7.48 -27.11
C ILE A 228 -13.81 -8.97 -26.80
N ARG A 229 -14.26 -9.45 -25.63
CA ARG A 229 -14.17 -10.87 -25.29
C ARG A 229 -15.00 -11.74 -26.21
N ALA A 230 -16.22 -11.31 -26.55
CA ALA A 230 -17.09 -12.04 -27.49
C ALA A 230 -16.46 -12.12 -28.89
N GLN A 231 -15.87 -11.03 -29.40
CA GLN A 231 -15.13 -11.02 -30.68
C GLN A 231 -13.93 -11.97 -30.65
N ARG A 232 -13.15 -11.98 -29.56
CA ARG A 232 -12.04 -12.92 -29.40
C ARG A 232 -12.51 -14.37 -29.38
N GLN A 233 -13.64 -14.65 -28.73
CA GLN A 233 -14.22 -16.01 -28.71
C GLN A 233 -14.65 -16.45 -30.10
N ALA A 234 -15.31 -15.58 -30.85
CA ALA A 234 -15.71 -15.88 -32.25
C ALA A 234 -14.49 -16.19 -33.13
N THR A 235 -13.40 -15.42 -32.98
CA THR A 235 -12.13 -15.68 -33.69
C THR A 235 -11.53 -17.05 -33.31
N LEU A 236 -11.53 -17.39 -32.02
CA LEU A 236 -11.03 -18.68 -31.54
C LEU A 236 -11.91 -19.85 -32.04
N ASP A 237 -13.22 -19.67 -32.09
CA ASP A 237 -14.16 -20.67 -32.59
C ASP A 237 -13.98 -20.92 -34.09
N ALA A 238 -13.81 -19.87 -34.87
CA ALA A 238 -13.50 -19.98 -36.30
C ALA A 238 -12.15 -20.68 -36.55
N ALA A 239 -11.12 -20.31 -35.78
CA ALA A 239 -9.81 -20.96 -35.88
C ALA A 239 -9.87 -22.45 -35.47
N HIS A 240 -10.64 -22.79 -34.46
CA HIS A 240 -10.85 -24.17 -34.02
C HIS A 240 -11.61 -24.98 -35.08
N ALA A 241 -12.63 -24.42 -35.71
CA ALA A 241 -13.38 -25.05 -36.79
C ALA A 241 -12.49 -25.32 -38.02
N ALA A 242 -11.64 -24.37 -38.40
CA ALA A 242 -10.71 -24.51 -39.53
C ALA A 242 -9.55 -25.47 -39.26
N HIS A 243 -9.04 -25.53 -38.03
CA HIS A 243 -7.84 -26.27 -37.67
C HIS A 243 -7.97 -27.01 -36.33
N PRO A 244 -8.93 -27.96 -36.18
CA PRO A 244 -9.23 -28.60 -34.87
C PRO A 244 -8.01 -29.34 -34.30
N HIS A 245 -7.15 -29.91 -35.16
CA HIS A 245 -5.95 -30.64 -34.77
C HIS A 245 -4.89 -29.79 -34.03
N ARG A 246 -4.96 -28.43 -34.15
CA ARG A 246 -4.06 -27.51 -33.44
C ARG A 246 -4.45 -27.25 -31.99
N PHE A 247 -5.68 -27.55 -31.60
CA PHE A 247 -6.24 -27.21 -30.29
C PHE A 247 -6.38 -28.40 -29.33
N GLY A 248 -5.94 -29.59 -29.75
CA GLY A 248 -6.07 -30.80 -28.95
C GLY A 248 -7.55 -31.14 -28.67
N THR A 249 -7.83 -31.68 -27.48
CA THR A 249 -9.17 -32.12 -27.10
C THR A 249 -10.07 -31.03 -26.53
N ARG A 250 -9.57 -29.84 -26.26
CA ARG A 250 -10.33 -28.77 -25.61
C ARG A 250 -10.58 -27.63 -26.58
N ARG A 251 -11.86 -27.20 -26.66
CA ARG A 251 -12.23 -25.99 -27.37
C ARG A 251 -11.56 -24.78 -26.70
N PRO A 252 -10.86 -23.92 -27.48
CA PRO A 252 -10.21 -22.74 -26.93
C PRO A 252 -11.23 -21.73 -26.41
N GLN A 253 -10.89 -21.06 -25.30
CA GLN A 253 -11.76 -20.04 -24.70
C GLN A 253 -10.99 -18.76 -24.46
N ALA A 254 -11.63 -17.63 -24.79
CA ALA A 254 -11.12 -16.32 -24.47
C ALA A 254 -11.05 -16.15 -22.93
N PRO A 255 -9.97 -15.60 -22.39
CA PRO A 255 -9.81 -15.36 -20.96
C PRO A 255 -11.01 -14.63 -20.37
N LYS A 256 -11.41 -15.03 -19.17
CA LYS A 256 -12.53 -14.41 -18.45
C LYS A 256 -12.06 -13.11 -17.80
N LEU A 257 -12.98 -12.14 -17.72
CA LEU A 257 -12.80 -10.97 -16.87
C LEU A 257 -12.91 -11.38 -15.40
N PRO A 258 -12.17 -10.74 -14.50
CA PRO A 258 -12.37 -10.92 -13.07
C PRO A 258 -13.75 -10.39 -12.67
N THR A 259 -14.40 -11.03 -11.75
CA THR A 259 -15.67 -10.58 -11.16
C THR A 259 -15.45 -9.69 -9.94
N ALA A 260 -14.23 -9.71 -9.39
CA ALA A 260 -13.87 -8.95 -8.20
C ALA A 260 -12.37 -8.64 -8.18
N ALA A 261 -12.02 -7.52 -7.58
CA ALA A 261 -10.65 -7.15 -7.22
C ALA A 261 -10.59 -6.86 -5.72
N TRP A 262 -9.61 -7.47 -5.04
CA TRP A 262 -9.46 -7.36 -3.59
C TRP A 262 -8.15 -6.68 -3.22
N ILE A 263 -8.22 -5.81 -2.23
CA ILE A 263 -7.06 -5.52 -1.39
C ILE A 263 -7.21 -6.38 -0.15
N ASN A 264 -6.25 -7.29 0.05
CA ASN A 264 -6.24 -8.20 1.18
C ASN A 264 -7.50 -9.09 1.32
N GLN A 265 -7.78 -9.89 0.30
CA GLN A 265 -8.90 -10.83 0.35
C GLN A 265 -8.93 -11.65 1.66
N PRO A 266 -10.09 -11.75 2.34
CA PRO A 266 -10.27 -12.63 3.49
C PRO A 266 -10.03 -14.10 3.13
N SER A 267 -9.63 -14.91 4.11
CA SER A 267 -9.57 -16.35 3.89
C SER A 267 -10.97 -16.92 3.62
N PRO A 268 -11.10 -18.02 2.86
CA PRO A 268 -12.40 -18.66 2.63
C PRO A 268 -13.14 -19.00 3.93
N GLU A 269 -12.41 -19.39 4.98
CA GLU A 269 -12.98 -19.70 6.29
C GLU A 269 -13.58 -18.45 6.98
N ALA A 270 -12.94 -17.29 6.82
CA ALA A 270 -13.45 -16.04 7.36
C ALA A 270 -14.72 -15.57 6.65
N LEU A 271 -14.85 -15.83 5.35
CA LEU A 271 -16.05 -15.51 4.57
C LEU A 271 -17.26 -16.37 4.96
N ILE A 272 -17.04 -17.62 5.41
CA ILE A 272 -18.11 -18.52 5.86
C ILE A 272 -18.65 -18.09 7.24
N GLN A 273 -17.82 -17.49 8.10
CA GLN A 273 -18.23 -17.07 9.45
C GLN A 273 -19.05 -15.76 9.47
N THR A 274 -19.08 -15.01 8.37
CA THR A 274 -19.79 -13.72 8.25
C THR A 274 -21.08 -13.80 7.42
N ALA A 275 -21.43 -14.96 6.89
CA ALA A 275 -22.66 -15.26 6.15
C ALA A 275 -23.67 -15.99 7.05
#